data_bc31b7ef5f9dc19fdcbe5b332f08458a
#
_entry.id   bc31b7ef5f9dc19fdcbe5b332f08458a
#
_cell.length_a   1.000
_cell.length_b   1.000
_cell.length_c   1.000
_cell.angle_alpha   90.00
_cell.angle_beta   90.00
_cell.angle_gamma   90.00
#
_symmetry.space_group_name_H-M   'P 1'
#
loop_
_entity.id
_entity.type
_entity.pdbx_description
1 polymer ?
#
loop_
_entity_poly.entity_id
_entity_poly.type
_entity_poly.pdbx_seq_one_letter_code
_entity_poly.pdbx_strand_id
1 'polypeptide(L)'
;MTVWTLQPVPADGDYLVFGVPYAGTGAASFKAWPRELGAGRFCAVQPPGRENRFGEAHVSSHQEFAEGLVAEIADRLDRPYALIGHCGAVPFLLQIAAHLEERGLPAPRRLFASGWGAPHKGLYGKLNFVDLDEVDMVAEIEERCAALGYRLPPEYLEMAAEILLADVRLQRGYRAEALPSRNVPVSVIGWTEDAVVPQSEVWPGWDECASATYHVLEGDHWEFLRFPRELRDLVEREMTAAIGA
;
A
#
# COMPACT_ATOMS: atom_id res chain seq x y z
N MET A 1 1.93 -21.28 -11.23
CA MET A 1 2.83 -20.18 -10.82
C MET A 1 1.97 -19.14 -10.14
N THR A 2 2.23 -18.88 -8.90
CA THR A 2 1.53 -17.85 -8.11
C THR A 2 2.10 -16.50 -8.51
N VAL A 3 1.32 -15.65 -9.16
CA VAL A 3 1.80 -14.36 -9.68
C VAL A 3 1.39 -13.25 -8.70
N TRP A 4 2.37 -12.62 -8.04
CA TRP A 4 2.15 -11.54 -7.08
C TRP A 4 2.04 -10.14 -7.71
N THR A 5 2.14 -10.02 -9.01
CA THR A 5 1.88 -8.80 -9.76
C THR A 5 0.78 -9.03 -10.77
N LEU A 6 -0.11 -8.05 -10.97
CA LEU A 6 -1.23 -8.18 -11.93
C LEU A 6 -0.77 -8.51 -13.35
N GLN A 7 0.43 -8.04 -13.69
CA GLN A 7 1.09 -8.31 -14.97
C GLN A 7 2.58 -8.57 -14.70
N PRO A 8 3.29 -9.26 -15.57
CA PRO A 8 4.73 -9.48 -15.41
C PRO A 8 5.47 -8.18 -15.15
N VAL A 9 6.42 -8.21 -14.21
CA VAL A 9 7.26 -7.05 -13.91
C VAL A 9 8.01 -6.64 -15.18
N PRO A 10 7.91 -5.38 -15.63
CA PRO A 10 8.54 -4.91 -16.85
C PRO A 10 10.06 -5.08 -16.83
N ALA A 11 10.63 -5.44 -17.98
CA ALA A 11 12.08 -5.53 -18.14
C ALA A 11 12.74 -4.18 -18.48
N ASP A 12 11.93 -3.19 -18.88
CA ASP A 12 12.33 -1.84 -19.25
C ASP A 12 12.04 -0.82 -18.11
N GLY A 13 12.47 0.43 -18.33
CA GLY A 13 12.32 1.53 -17.37
C GLY A 13 13.52 1.67 -16.44
N ASP A 14 13.81 2.90 -16.05
CA ASP A 14 14.97 3.25 -15.21
C ASP A 14 14.72 2.87 -13.74
N TYR A 15 13.46 2.74 -13.34
CA TYR A 15 13.05 2.31 -12.00
C TYR A 15 11.68 1.61 -12.01
N LEU A 16 11.39 0.92 -10.91
CA LEU A 16 10.10 0.27 -10.67
C LEU A 16 9.40 0.92 -9.47
N VAL A 17 8.06 0.98 -9.52
CA VAL A 17 7.23 1.35 -8.37
C VAL A 17 6.20 0.24 -8.16
N PHE A 18 6.31 -0.48 -7.04
CA PHE A 18 5.35 -1.51 -6.68
C PHE A 18 4.24 -0.92 -5.80
N GLY A 19 3.01 -0.96 -6.31
CA GLY A 19 1.83 -0.51 -5.59
C GLY A 19 1.19 -1.62 -4.79
N VAL A 20 1.17 -1.50 -3.46
CA VAL A 20 0.52 -2.45 -2.56
C VAL A 20 -0.92 -1.98 -2.31
N PRO A 21 -1.94 -2.83 -2.58
CA PRO A 21 -3.33 -2.45 -2.40
C PRO A 21 -3.69 -2.31 -0.92
N TYR A 22 -4.63 -1.41 -0.61
CA TYR A 22 -5.13 -1.20 0.75
C TYR A 22 -6.21 -2.23 1.13
N ALA A 23 -6.63 -2.21 2.38
CA ALA A 23 -7.57 -3.19 2.93
C ALA A 23 -8.88 -3.31 2.13
N GLY A 24 -9.28 -4.54 1.85
CA GLY A 24 -10.48 -4.87 1.09
C GLY A 24 -10.32 -4.80 -0.43
N THR A 25 -9.08 -4.56 -0.94
CA THR A 25 -8.85 -4.38 -2.38
C THR A 25 -7.71 -5.24 -2.91
N GLY A 26 -7.63 -5.35 -4.23
CA GLY A 26 -6.54 -5.95 -4.97
C GLY A 26 -5.93 -4.99 -5.99
N ALA A 27 -5.24 -5.53 -6.96
CA ALA A 27 -4.53 -4.75 -7.99
C ALA A 27 -5.45 -3.83 -8.81
N ALA A 28 -6.74 -4.15 -8.94
CA ALA A 28 -7.73 -3.31 -9.64
C ALA A 28 -7.94 -1.94 -8.97
N SER A 29 -7.57 -1.77 -7.70
CA SER A 29 -7.59 -0.45 -7.06
C SER A 29 -6.69 0.57 -7.76
N PHE A 30 -5.67 0.11 -8.46
CA PHE A 30 -4.74 0.93 -9.24
C PHE A 30 -5.16 1.13 -10.71
N LYS A 31 -6.43 0.91 -11.06
CA LYS A 31 -6.91 1.03 -12.45
C LYS A 31 -6.70 2.41 -13.10
N ALA A 32 -6.63 3.46 -12.29
CA ALA A 32 -6.36 4.83 -12.76
C ALA A 32 -4.85 5.14 -12.89
N TRP A 33 -3.99 4.28 -12.34
CA TRP A 33 -2.56 4.45 -12.36
C TRP A 33 -2.00 4.02 -13.72
N PRO A 34 -1.17 4.86 -14.36
CA PRO A 34 -0.54 4.49 -15.63
C PRO A 34 0.54 3.43 -15.38
N ARG A 35 0.81 2.61 -16.37
CA ARG A 35 1.95 1.67 -16.32
C ARG A 35 3.30 2.40 -16.43
N GLU A 36 3.31 3.57 -17.02
CA GLU A 36 4.47 4.43 -17.21
C GLU A 36 4.44 5.57 -16.20
N LEU A 37 5.50 5.71 -15.42
CA LEU A 37 5.73 6.78 -14.47
C LEU A 37 7.04 7.50 -14.85
N GLY A 38 6.93 8.53 -15.69
CA GLY A 38 8.11 9.16 -16.27
C GLY A 38 9.01 8.14 -16.97
N ALA A 39 10.27 8.04 -16.54
CA ALA A 39 11.21 7.01 -17.02
C ALA A 39 11.02 5.62 -16.36
N GLY A 40 10.17 5.51 -15.34
CA GLY A 40 9.92 4.27 -14.59
C GLY A 40 8.69 3.50 -15.04
N ARG A 41 8.46 2.39 -14.33
CA ARG A 41 7.29 1.51 -14.56
C ARG A 41 6.56 1.25 -13.25
N PHE A 42 5.22 1.27 -13.31
CA PHE A 42 4.36 0.91 -12.20
C PHE A 42 3.93 -0.55 -12.29
N CYS A 43 3.96 -1.23 -11.14
CA CYS A 43 3.61 -2.63 -10.97
C CYS A 43 2.58 -2.76 -9.85
N ALA A 44 1.32 -3.05 -10.17
CA ALA A 44 0.30 -3.30 -9.17
C ALA A 44 0.49 -4.70 -8.56
N VAL A 45 0.60 -4.75 -7.24
CA VAL A 45 0.68 -6.01 -6.48
C VAL A 45 -0.70 -6.63 -6.37
N GLN A 46 -0.77 -7.95 -6.61
CA GLN A 46 -1.99 -8.75 -6.54
C GLN A 46 -1.88 -9.79 -5.43
N PRO A 47 -2.42 -9.51 -4.24
CA PRO A 47 -2.44 -10.49 -3.14
C PRO A 47 -3.33 -11.70 -3.45
N PRO A 48 -3.10 -12.86 -2.82
CA PRO A 48 -4.00 -14.00 -2.91
C PRO A 48 -5.35 -13.74 -2.22
N GLY A 49 -6.34 -14.58 -2.50
CA GLY A 49 -7.66 -14.53 -1.90
C GLY A 49 -8.59 -13.48 -2.50
N ARG A 50 -8.21 -12.81 -3.60
CA ARG A 50 -9.02 -11.74 -4.21
C ARG A 50 -8.81 -11.63 -5.72
N GLU A 51 -9.78 -11.05 -6.41
CA GLU A 51 -9.77 -10.82 -7.85
C GLU A 51 -9.44 -12.12 -8.64
N ASN A 52 -8.45 -12.08 -9.55
CA ASN A 52 -8.02 -13.24 -10.31
C ASN A 52 -7.36 -14.35 -9.48
N ARG A 53 -7.10 -14.11 -8.18
CA ARG A 53 -6.57 -15.08 -7.22
C ARG A 53 -7.58 -15.45 -6.12
N PHE A 54 -8.87 -15.22 -6.36
CA PHE A 54 -9.94 -15.42 -5.38
C PHE A 54 -9.99 -16.85 -4.80
N GLY A 55 -9.62 -17.86 -5.59
CA GLY A 55 -9.60 -19.26 -5.12
C GLY A 55 -8.42 -19.64 -4.20
N GLU A 56 -7.49 -18.71 -3.95
CA GLU A 56 -6.37 -18.94 -3.06
C GLU A 56 -6.70 -18.48 -1.62
N ALA A 57 -6.02 -19.07 -0.62
CA ALA A 57 -6.16 -18.59 0.76
C ALA A 57 -5.62 -17.17 0.92
N HIS A 58 -6.29 -16.37 1.76
CA HIS A 58 -5.75 -15.08 2.18
C HIS A 58 -4.44 -15.25 2.94
N VAL A 59 -3.54 -14.27 2.85
CA VAL A 59 -2.37 -14.23 3.73
C VAL A 59 -2.83 -14.08 5.20
N SER A 60 -2.12 -14.73 6.09
CA SER A 60 -2.42 -14.73 7.53
C SER A 60 -1.60 -13.71 8.32
N SER A 61 -0.55 -13.15 7.70
CA SER A 61 0.34 -12.18 8.33
C SER A 61 1.01 -11.24 7.32
N HIS A 62 1.51 -10.11 7.83
CA HIS A 62 2.33 -9.20 7.03
C HIS A 62 3.64 -9.85 6.57
N GLN A 63 4.18 -10.76 7.40
CA GLN A 63 5.38 -11.53 7.07
C GLN A 63 5.12 -12.47 5.88
N GLU A 64 4.04 -13.25 5.90
CA GLU A 64 3.67 -14.12 4.79
C GLU A 64 3.47 -13.34 3.48
N PHE A 65 2.85 -12.16 3.57
CA PHE A 65 2.73 -11.27 2.41
C PHE A 65 4.09 -10.86 1.86
N ALA A 66 5.00 -10.41 2.75
CA ALA A 66 6.34 -9.98 2.35
C ALA A 66 7.14 -11.13 1.73
N GLU A 67 7.11 -12.31 2.32
CA GLU A 67 7.76 -13.51 1.80
C GLU A 67 7.27 -13.87 0.40
N GLY A 68 5.95 -13.90 0.20
CA GLY A 68 5.33 -14.24 -1.08
C GLY A 68 5.66 -13.23 -2.18
N LEU A 69 5.55 -11.93 -1.90
CA LEU A 69 5.88 -10.88 -2.86
C LEU A 69 7.38 -10.88 -3.19
N VAL A 70 8.26 -10.92 -2.17
CA VAL A 70 9.71 -10.88 -2.36
C VAL A 70 10.19 -12.10 -3.15
N ALA A 71 9.64 -13.29 -2.91
CA ALA A 71 9.96 -14.48 -3.70
C ALA A 71 9.68 -14.31 -5.20
N GLU A 72 8.64 -13.53 -5.55
CA GLU A 72 8.27 -13.25 -6.94
C GLU A 72 9.18 -12.19 -7.59
N ILE A 73 9.51 -11.12 -6.84
CA ILE A 73 10.15 -9.94 -7.43
C ILE A 73 11.68 -9.92 -7.26
N ALA A 74 12.27 -10.79 -6.45
CA ALA A 74 13.70 -10.75 -6.08
C ALA A 74 14.63 -10.67 -7.30
N ASP A 75 14.37 -11.46 -8.34
CA ASP A 75 15.16 -11.48 -9.58
C ASP A 75 14.97 -10.25 -10.46
N ARG A 76 14.09 -9.33 -10.06
CA ARG A 76 13.75 -8.09 -10.76
C ARG A 76 14.22 -6.83 -10.03
N LEU A 77 14.88 -6.99 -8.88
CA LEU A 77 15.40 -5.89 -8.08
C LEU A 77 16.83 -5.48 -8.51
N ASP A 78 17.16 -5.68 -9.77
CA ASP A 78 18.44 -5.32 -10.40
C ASP A 78 18.57 -3.82 -10.71
N ARG A 79 17.51 -3.05 -10.49
CA ARG A 79 17.41 -1.62 -10.73
C ARG A 79 16.78 -0.90 -9.55
N PRO A 80 16.88 0.45 -9.46
CA PRO A 80 16.20 1.22 -8.43
C PRO A 80 14.70 0.95 -8.40
N TYR A 81 14.13 0.85 -7.21
CA TYR A 81 12.69 0.66 -7.05
C TYR A 81 12.16 1.33 -5.79
N ALA A 82 10.85 1.53 -5.76
CA ALA A 82 10.11 2.00 -4.61
C ALA A 82 8.90 1.10 -4.30
N LEU A 83 8.43 1.19 -3.06
CA LEU A 83 7.15 0.65 -2.65
C LEU A 83 6.20 1.80 -2.34
N ILE A 84 4.96 1.71 -2.79
CA ILE A 84 3.93 2.71 -2.52
C ILE A 84 2.66 2.04 -2.01
N GLY A 85 2.06 2.62 -0.99
CA GLY A 85 0.81 2.13 -0.43
C GLY A 85 0.04 3.23 0.30
N HIS A 86 -1.25 3.01 0.43
CA HIS A 86 -2.17 3.92 1.05
C HIS A 86 -2.92 3.22 2.18
N CYS A 87 -3.25 3.97 3.24
CA CYS A 87 -4.03 3.43 4.37
C CYS A 87 -3.38 2.15 4.92
N GLY A 88 -4.15 1.10 5.14
CA GLY A 88 -3.69 -0.19 5.67
C GLY A 88 -2.66 -0.94 4.83
N ALA A 89 -2.27 -0.43 3.66
CA ALA A 89 -1.13 -0.97 2.90
C ALA A 89 0.22 -0.60 3.50
N VAL A 90 0.31 0.49 4.25
CA VAL A 90 1.59 1.01 4.76
C VAL A 90 2.34 0.03 5.67
N PRO A 91 1.71 -0.69 6.61
CA PRO A 91 2.38 -1.75 7.37
C PRO A 91 3.05 -2.83 6.50
N PHE A 92 2.42 -3.18 5.37
CA PHE A 92 3.02 -4.14 4.43
C PHE A 92 4.29 -3.60 3.78
N LEU A 93 4.34 -2.30 3.42
CA LEU A 93 5.54 -1.69 2.84
C LEU A 93 6.74 -1.84 3.80
N LEU A 94 6.51 -1.59 5.07
CA LEU A 94 7.53 -1.68 6.11
C LEU A 94 7.98 -3.13 6.31
N GLN A 95 7.04 -4.06 6.34
CA GLN A 95 7.35 -5.49 6.48
C GLN A 95 8.12 -6.01 5.26
N ILE A 96 7.75 -5.61 4.03
CA ILE A 96 8.47 -5.96 2.81
C ILE A 96 9.91 -5.43 2.88
N ALA A 97 10.09 -4.16 3.27
CA ALA A 97 11.41 -3.56 3.36
C ALA A 97 12.29 -4.24 4.42
N ALA A 98 11.73 -4.58 5.59
CA ALA A 98 12.41 -5.33 6.64
C ALA A 98 12.82 -6.74 6.15
N HIS A 99 11.91 -7.44 5.48
CA HIS A 99 12.18 -8.79 4.96
C HIS A 99 13.27 -8.77 3.85
N LEU A 100 13.29 -7.76 3.00
CA LEU A 100 14.35 -7.57 2.01
C LEU A 100 15.73 -7.37 2.69
N GLU A 101 15.77 -6.56 3.76
CA GLU A 101 16.97 -6.34 4.54
C GLU A 101 17.47 -7.62 5.22
N GLU A 102 16.59 -8.39 5.86
CA GLU A 102 16.89 -9.70 6.48
C GLU A 102 17.45 -10.69 5.46
N ARG A 103 16.98 -10.63 4.22
CA ARG A 103 17.44 -11.50 3.12
C ARG A 103 18.73 -10.99 2.44
N GLY A 104 19.25 -9.83 2.83
CA GLY A 104 20.38 -9.19 2.17
C GLY A 104 20.11 -8.80 0.72
N LEU A 105 18.85 -8.58 0.36
CA LEU A 105 18.43 -8.15 -0.97
C LEU A 105 18.51 -6.61 -1.10
N PRO A 106 18.57 -6.07 -2.34
CA PRO A 106 18.59 -4.62 -2.53
C PRO A 106 17.41 -3.95 -1.84
N ALA A 107 17.69 -2.92 -1.03
CA ALA A 107 16.65 -2.13 -0.36
C ALA A 107 15.90 -1.23 -1.37
N PRO A 108 14.62 -0.93 -1.14
CA PRO A 108 13.91 0.07 -1.93
C PRO A 108 14.58 1.44 -1.76
N ARG A 109 14.65 2.21 -2.83
CA ARG A 109 15.17 3.58 -2.77
C ARG A 109 14.26 4.52 -2.01
N ARG A 110 12.96 4.20 -1.93
CA ARG A 110 11.96 4.99 -1.20
C ARG A 110 10.72 4.16 -0.86
N LEU A 111 10.11 4.50 0.27
CA LEU A 111 8.75 4.10 0.61
C LEU A 111 7.85 5.33 0.49
N PHE A 112 6.70 5.19 -0.15
CA PHE A 112 5.65 6.21 -0.19
C PHE A 112 4.51 5.74 0.69
N ALA A 113 4.41 6.32 1.89
CA ALA A 113 3.41 5.96 2.91
C ALA A 113 2.30 7.01 2.91
N SER A 114 1.14 6.67 2.35
CA SER A 114 0.02 7.60 2.19
C SER A 114 -1.12 7.29 3.14
N GLY A 115 -1.68 8.30 3.80
CA GLY A 115 -2.88 8.20 4.64
C GLY A 115 -2.75 7.18 5.77
N TRP A 116 -1.57 7.10 6.42
CA TRP A 116 -1.31 6.23 7.56
C TRP A 116 -0.23 6.83 8.46
N GLY A 117 -0.41 6.72 9.76
CA GLY A 117 0.56 7.21 10.72
C GLY A 117 1.74 6.27 10.96
N ALA A 118 2.66 6.67 11.81
CA ALA A 118 3.84 5.89 12.15
C ALA A 118 3.44 4.56 12.82
N PRO A 119 3.92 3.41 12.31
CA PRO A 119 3.39 2.09 12.68
C PRO A 119 3.63 1.70 14.13
N HIS A 120 4.67 2.23 14.77
CA HIS A 120 4.98 1.97 16.17
C HIS A 120 4.09 2.78 17.16
N LYS A 121 3.36 3.77 16.66
CA LYS A 121 2.39 4.53 17.47
C LYS A 121 1.03 3.82 17.57
N GLY A 122 0.73 2.86 16.69
CA GLY A 122 -0.50 2.10 16.73
C GLY A 122 -1.15 1.86 15.37
N LEU A 123 -2.46 1.65 15.42
CA LEU A 123 -3.32 1.48 14.25
C LEU A 123 -4.10 2.77 13.99
N TYR A 124 -4.59 2.92 12.77
CA TYR A 124 -5.33 4.08 12.30
C TYR A 124 -6.60 3.64 11.57
N GLY A 125 -7.56 4.55 11.42
CA GLY A 125 -8.85 4.28 10.77
C GLY A 125 -9.85 3.54 11.66
N LYS A 126 -11.12 3.94 11.58
CA LYS A 126 -12.22 3.54 12.48
C LYS A 126 -12.37 2.04 12.67
N LEU A 127 -12.21 1.25 11.60
CA LEU A 127 -12.42 -0.20 11.64
C LEU A 127 -11.41 -0.95 12.53
N ASN A 128 -10.30 -0.34 12.89
CA ASN A 128 -9.35 -0.94 13.80
C ASN A 128 -9.74 -0.82 15.29
N PHE A 129 -10.78 -0.02 15.61
CA PHE A 129 -11.16 0.33 16.98
C PHE A 129 -12.61 -0.01 17.37
N VAL A 130 -13.38 -0.61 16.46
CA VAL A 130 -14.77 -1.01 16.68
C VAL A 130 -14.89 -2.53 16.84
N ASP A 131 -16.01 -3.00 17.39
CA ASP A 131 -16.32 -4.43 17.38
C ASP A 131 -16.69 -4.86 15.96
N LEU A 132 -15.88 -5.72 15.35
CA LEU A 132 -16.08 -6.14 13.96
C LEU A 132 -17.29 -7.07 13.78
N ASP A 133 -17.74 -7.70 14.84
CA ASP A 133 -18.92 -8.56 14.79
C ASP A 133 -20.24 -7.72 14.81
N GLU A 134 -20.14 -6.44 15.18
CA GLU A 134 -21.26 -5.48 15.17
C GLU A 134 -21.25 -4.58 13.93
N VAL A 135 -20.19 -4.62 13.09
CA VAL A 135 -20.08 -3.77 11.89
C VAL A 135 -20.72 -4.43 10.68
N ASP A 136 -21.60 -3.70 10.01
CA ASP A 136 -22.09 -4.08 8.68
C ASP A 136 -20.98 -3.81 7.63
N MET A 137 -20.19 -4.84 7.33
CA MET A 137 -19.11 -4.75 6.35
C MET A 137 -19.60 -4.53 4.92
N VAL A 138 -20.82 -4.93 4.60
CA VAL A 138 -21.44 -4.66 3.29
C VAL A 138 -21.70 -3.18 3.16
N ALA A 139 -22.29 -2.55 4.17
CA ALA A 139 -22.49 -1.11 4.20
C ALA A 139 -21.17 -0.31 4.11
N GLU A 140 -20.09 -0.78 4.76
CA GLU A 140 -18.75 -0.18 4.65
C GLU A 140 -18.22 -0.25 3.21
N ILE A 141 -18.45 -1.34 2.49
CA ILE A 141 -18.06 -1.47 1.08
C ILE A 141 -18.93 -0.56 0.19
N GLU A 142 -20.23 -0.48 0.43
CA GLU A 142 -21.12 0.42 -0.32
C GLU A 142 -20.71 1.88 -0.15
N GLU A 143 -20.41 2.32 1.08
CA GLU A 143 -19.93 3.67 1.38
C GLU A 143 -18.64 3.99 0.61
N ARG A 144 -17.66 3.08 0.63
CA ARG A 144 -16.39 3.24 -0.12
C ARG A 144 -16.61 3.30 -1.62
N CYS A 145 -17.45 2.43 -2.16
CA CYS A 145 -17.80 2.45 -3.58
C CYS A 145 -18.47 3.77 -3.98
N ALA A 146 -19.40 4.27 -3.14
CA ALA A 146 -20.06 5.54 -3.37
C ALA A 146 -19.08 6.72 -3.36
N ALA A 147 -18.13 6.75 -2.42
CA ALA A 147 -17.07 7.77 -2.37
C ALA A 147 -16.16 7.75 -3.62
N LEU A 148 -16.00 6.59 -4.23
CA LEU A 148 -15.24 6.41 -5.48
C LEU A 148 -16.10 6.58 -6.76
N GLY A 149 -17.40 6.86 -6.61
CA GLY A 149 -18.30 7.15 -7.72
C GLY A 149 -18.77 5.92 -8.51
N TYR A 150 -18.71 4.73 -7.92
CA TYR A 150 -19.23 3.51 -8.55
C TYR A 150 -20.07 2.67 -7.58
N ARG A 151 -20.69 1.60 -8.09
CA ARG A 151 -21.43 0.62 -7.30
C ARG A 151 -20.99 -0.78 -7.71
N LEU A 152 -20.85 -1.67 -6.72
CA LEU A 152 -20.69 -3.09 -6.95
C LEU A 152 -22.07 -3.76 -7.12
N PRO A 153 -22.21 -4.74 -8.03
CA PRO A 153 -23.36 -5.62 -8.04
C PRO A 153 -23.50 -6.34 -6.69
N PRO A 154 -24.76 -6.62 -6.22
CA PRO A 154 -25.00 -7.24 -4.91
C PRO A 154 -24.22 -8.55 -4.68
N GLU A 155 -24.06 -9.37 -5.72
CA GLU A 155 -23.35 -10.64 -5.66
C GLU A 155 -21.85 -10.50 -5.34
N TYR A 156 -21.26 -9.31 -5.51
CA TYR A 156 -19.87 -9.03 -5.17
C TYR A 156 -19.68 -8.30 -3.85
N LEU A 157 -20.76 -7.76 -3.26
CA LEU A 157 -20.68 -7.00 -2.00
C LEU A 157 -20.27 -7.89 -0.82
N GLU A 158 -20.87 -9.07 -0.68
CA GLU A 158 -20.56 -10.01 0.39
C GLU A 158 -19.09 -10.46 0.29
N MET A 159 -18.64 -10.82 -0.90
CA MET A 159 -17.26 -11.21 -1.16
C MET A 159 -16.27 -10.08 -0.81
N ALA A 160 -16.58 -8.85 -1.21
CA ALA A 160 -15.74 -7.69 -0.89
C ALA A 160 -15.73 -7.39 0.61
N ALA A 161 -16.85 -7.59 1.29
CA ALA A 161 -17.00 -7.45 2.73
C ALA A 161 -16.15 -8.50 3.50
N GLU A 162 -16.14 -9.75 3.05
CA GLU A 162 -15.30 -10.81 3.62
C GLU A 162 -13.81 -10.49 3.47
N ILE A 163 -13.39 -10.00 2.29
CA ILE A 163 -12.00 -9.59 2.05
C ILE A 163 -11.62 -8.42 2.98
N LEU A 164 -12.50 -7.41 3.10
CA LEU A 164 -12.26 -6.28 3.99
C LEU A 164 -12.12 -6.73 5.45
N LEU A 165 -13.02 -7.60 5.92
CA LEU A 165 -13.00 -8.14 7.27
C LEU A 165 -11.69 -8.90 7.54
N ALA A 166 -11.26 -9.75 6.60
CA ALA A 166 -10.01 -10.49 6.72
C ALA A 166 -8.80 -9.54 6.82
N ASP A 167 -8.74 -8.52 5.96
CA ASP A 167 -7.65 -7.54 5.96
C ASP A 167 -7.62 -6.68 7.24
N VAL A 168 -8.78 -6.27 7.77
CA VAL A 168 -8.85 -5.52 9.03
C VAL A 168 -8.40 -6.39 10.21
N ARG A 169 -8.80 -7.66 10.25
CA ARG A 169 -8.34 -8.61 11.27
C ARG A 169 -6.83 -8.79 11.21
N LEU A 170 -6.27 -8.90 10.01
CA LEU A 170 -4.83 -8.97 9.80
C LEU A 170 -4.11 -7.69 10.26
N GLN A 171 -4.64 -6.50 9.92
CA GLN A 171 -4.09 -5.23 10.39
C GLN A 171 -4.06 -5.13 11.92
N ARG A 172 -5.12 -5.56 12.60
CA ARG A 172 -5.18 -5.58 14.07
C ARG A 172 -4.11 -6.46 14.71
N GLY A 173 -3.65 -7.47 13.99
CA GLY A 173 -2.54 -8.34 14.39
C GLY A 173 -1.15 -7.73 14.17
N TYR A 174 -1.05 -6.63 13.41
CA TYR A 174 0.26 -6.02 13.11
C TYR A 174 0.95 -5.51 14.37
N ARG A 175 2.23 -5.82 14.49
CA ARG A 175 3.13 -5.27 15.50
C ARG A 175 4.39 -4.81 14.76
N ALA A 176 4.79 -3.59 14.99
CA ALA A 176 6.00 -3.01 14.40
C ALA A 176 7.26 -3.51 15.15
N GLU A 177 7.46 -4.83 15.20
CA GLU A 177 8.60 -5.45 15.90
C GLU A 177 9.90 -5.26 15.14
N ALA A 178 9.84 -5.27 13.81
CA ALA A 178 10.96 -4.99 12.93
C ALA A 178 10.56 -3.84 11.99
N LEU A 179 11.12 -2.68 12.22
CA LEU A 179 11.09 -1.60 11.23
C LEU A 179 12.31 -1.74 10.32
N PRO A 180 12.17 -1.42 9.02
CA PRO A 180 13.33 -1.38 8.14
C PRO A 180 14.36 -0.40 8.72
N SER A 181 15.63 -0.60 8.38
CA SER A 181 16.67 0.31 8.86
C SER A 181 16.32 1.76 8.44
N ARG A 182 16.72 2.72 9.27
CA ARG A 182 16.50 4.16 8.98
C ARG A 182 17.12 4.63 7.66
N ASN A 183 17.83 3.73 6.98
CA ASN A 183 18.47 4.01 5.70
C ASN A 183 17.49 4.00 4.51
N VAL A 184 16.26 3.49 4.69
CA VAL A 184 15.24 3.57 3.64
C VAL A 184 14.42 4.85 3.86
N PRO A 185 14.53 5.85 2.96
CA PRO A 185 13.77 7.09 3.08
C PRO A 185 12.28 6.85 2.91
N VAL A 186 11.46 7.57 3.69
CA VAL A 186 10.00 7.49 3.62
C VAL A 186 9.41 8.85 3.25
N SER A 187 8.64 8.90 2.17
CA SER A 187 7.76 10.02 1.85
C SER A 187 6.40 9.78 2.51
N VAL A 188 6.11 10.54 3.55
CA VAL A 188 4.86 10.49 4.30
C VAL A 188 3.87 11.46 3.66
N ILE A 189 2.75 10.94 3.18
CA ILE A 189 1.76 11.69 2.40
C ILE A 189 0.46 11.80 3.20
N GLY A 190 0.06 13.02 3.54
CA GLY A 190 -1.24 13.36 4.11
C GLY A 190 -2.13 14.04 3.09
N TRP A 191 -3.44 13.96 3.27
CA TRP A 191 -4.45 14.59 2.40
C TRP A 191 -5.22 15.64 3.18
N THR A 192 -5.50 16.79 2.56
CA THR A 192 -6.11 17.96 3.24
C THR A 192 -7.50 17.68 3.81
N GLU A 193 -8.27 16.78 3.17
CA GLU A 193 -9.65 16.45 3.51
C GLU A 193 -9.82 14.98 3.95
N ASP A 194 -8.73 14.32 4.36
CA ASP A 194 -8.79 12.93 4.82
C ASP A 194 -9.54 12.83 6.16
N ALA A 195 -10.78 12.35 6.10
CA ALA A 195 -11.62 12.08 7.27
C ALA A 195 -11.42 10.67 7.85
N VAL A 196 -10.73 9.77 7.15
CA VAL A 196 -10.47 8.39 7.59
C VAL A 196 -9.22 8.31 8.48
N VAL A 197 -8.15 8.97 8.04
CA VAL A 197 -6.90 9.13 8.80
C VAL A 197 -6.46 10.59 8.67
N PRO A 198 -6.92 11.48 9.54
CA PRO A 198 -6.61 12.90 9.47
C PRO A 198 -5.10 13.18 9.48
N GLN A 199 -4.68 14.21 8.79
CA GLN A 199 -3.26 14.59 8.67
C GLN A 199 -2.56 14.72 10.04
N SER A 200 -3.28 15.19 11.06
CA SER A 200 -2.75 15.29 12.44
C SER A 200 -2.35 13.93 13.04
N GLU A 201 -2.90 12.83 12.52
CA GLU A 201 -2.57 11.46 12.94
C GLU A 201 -1.47 10.85 12.06
N VAL A 202 -1.34 11.30 10.79
CA VAL A 202 -0.39 10.75 9.82
C VAL A 202 1.05 11.09 10.18
N TRP A 203 1.34 12.29 10.65
CA TRP A 203 2.71 12.79 10.81
C TRP A 203 3.43 12.42 12.09
N PRO A 204 2.79 12.38 13.28
CA PRO A 204 3.53 12.12 14.51
C PRO A 204 4.27 10.79 14.52
N GLY A 205 5.53 10.83 14.92
CA GLY A 205 6.34 9.65 15.21
C GLY A 205 7.17 9.09 14.04
N TRP A 206 6.94 9.50 12.81
CA TRP A 206 7.73 8.99 11.68
C TRP A 206 9.23 9.28 11.81
N ASP A 207 9.62 10.44 12.33
CA ASP A 207 11.04 10.81 12.56
C ASP A 207 11.72 9.93 13.63
N GLU A 208 10.93 9.22 14.43
CA GLU A 208 11.46 8.29 15.44
C GLU A 208 11.90 6.96 14.79
N CYS A 209 11.31 6.58 13.65
CA CYS A 209 11.48 5.27 13.05
C CYS A 209 12.02 5.29 11.60
N ALA A 210 12.04 6.45 10.93
CA ALA A 210 12.46 6.56 9.53
C ALA A 210 13.16 7.89 9.24
N SER A 211 13.87 7.96 8.09
CA SER A 211 14.26 9.22 7.46
C SER A 211 13.06 9.74 6.67
N ALA A 212 12.19 10.50 7.34
CA ALA A 212 10.92 10.93 6.80
C ALA A 212 10.98 12.29 6.10
N THR A 213 10.25 12.42 4.98
CA THR A 213 9.87 13.69 4.36
C THR A 213 8.36 13.77 4.30
N TYR A 214 7.80 14.96 4.51
CA TYR A 214 6.36 15.14 4.67
C TYR A 214 5.77 15.92 3.51
N HIS A 215 4.66 15.42 2.98
CA HIS A 215 3.96 16.01 1.85
C HIS A 215 2.46 16.09 2.15
N VAL A 216 1.86 17.24 1.92
CA VAL A 216 0.41 17.44 1.97
C VAL A 216 -0.07 17.61 0.55
N LEU A 217 -1.02 16.77 0.16
CA LEU A 217 -1.69 16.84 -1.14
C LEU A 217 -3.16 17.23 -0.93
N GLU A 218 -3.75 17.89 -1.91
CA GLU A 218 -5.16 18.24 -1.86
C GLU A 218 -6.04 17.04 -2.16
N GLY A 219 -7.14 16.90 -1.42
CA GLY A 219 -8.16 15.89 -1.62
C GLY A 219 -8.53 15.08 -0.40
N ASP A 220 -9.47 14.15 -0.61
CA ASP A 220 -9.96 13.22 0.38
C ASP A 220 -9.10 11.95 0.47
N HIS A 221 -9.49 11.03 1.37
CA HIS A 221 -8.81 9.73 1.52
C HIS A 221 -8.73 8.92 0.21
N TRP A 222 -9.70 9.06 -0.67
CA TRP A 222 -9.81 8.27 -1.90
C TRP A 222 -9.09 8.89 -3.10
N GLU A 223 -8.55 10.13 -2.94
CA GLU A 223 -7.84 10.82 -4.00
C GLU A 223 -6.57 10.06 -4.44
N PHE A 224 -5.92 9.37 -3.52
CA PHE A 224 -4.79 8.48 -3.83
C PHE A 224 -5.10 7.50 -4.98
N LEU A 225 -6.31 6.95 -5.02
CA LEU A 225 -6.72 5.96 -6.02
C LEU A 225 -6.98 6.58 -7.39
N ARG A 226 -7.32 7.87 -7.43
CA ARG A 226 -7.53 8.62 -8.67
C ARG A 226 -6.21 9.01 -9.33
N PHE A 227 -5.12 8.89 -8.60
CA PHE A 227 -3.76 9.23 -9.03
C PHE A 227 -3.65 10.67 -9.56
N PRO A 228 -3.90 11.68 -8.72
CA PRO A 228 -3.85 13.07 -9.13
C PRO A 228 -2.44 13.46 -9.60
N ARG A 229 -2.36 14.53 -10.37
CA ARG A 229 -1.12 15.00 -10.96
C ARG A 229 -0.04 15.27 -9.91
N GLU A 230 -0.43 15.86 -8.78
CA GLU A 230 0.48 16.22 -7.69
C GLU A 230 1.14 14.96 -7.08
N LEU A 231 0.40 13.86 -6.93
CA LEU A 231 0.94 12.57 -6.47
C LEU A 231 1.89 11.98 -7.53
N ARG A 232 1.52 12.04 -8.80
CA ARG A 232 2.38 11.62 -9.90
C ARG A 232 3.70 12.37 -9.89
N ASP A 233 3.63 13.71 -9.91
CA ASP A 233 4.79 14.59 -9.93
C ASP A 233 5.69 14.37 -8.71
N LEU A 234 5.10 14.08 -7.54
CA LEU A 234 5.83 13.72 -6.34
C LEU A 234 6.62 12.42 -6.52
N VAL A 235 5.95 11.34 -6.95
CA VAL A 235 6.59 10.04 -7.13
C VAL A 235 7.72 10.11 -8.16
N GLU A 236 7.48 10.73 -9.32
CA GLU A 236 8.46 10.87 -10.39
C GLU A 236 9.68 11.70 -9.95
N ARG A 237 9.47 12.81 -9.25
CA ARG A 237 10.53 13.68 -8.73
C ARG A 237 11.40 12.96 -7.70
N GLU A 238 10.78 12.31 -6.71
CA GLU A 238 11.49 11.63 -5.63
C GLU A 238 12.29 10.42 -6.16
N MET A 239 11.74 9.69 -7.14
CA MET A 239 12.46 8.59 -7.76
C MET A 239 13.62 9.07 -8.63
N THR A 240 13.44 10.13 -9.40
CA THR A 240 14.53 10.74 -10.20
C THR A 240 15.68 11.21 -9.30
N ALA A 241 15.36 11.86 -8.18
CA ALA A 241 16.36 12.28 -7.21
C ALA A 241 17.13 11.10 -6.57
N ALA A 242 16.41 10.01 -6.25
CA ALA A 242 16.99 8.81 -5.64
C ALA A 242 17.89 7.99 -6.60
N ILE A 243 17.76 8.18 -7.91
CA ILE A 243 18.59 7.51 -8.92
C ILE A 243 19.87 8.33 -9.19
N GLY A 244 19.78 9.66 -9.08
CA GLY A 244 20.91 10.57 -9.34
C GLY A 244 21.89 10.75 -8.17
N ALA A 245 21.53 10.18 -7.00
CA ALA A 245 22.35 10.24 -5.77
C ALA A 245 23.20 8.97 -5.62
#